data_998b07fb1532eda480c1ede95ff11394
#
_entry.id   998b07fb1532eda480c1ede95ff11394
#
_cell.length_a   1.000
_cell.length_b   1.000
_cell.length_c   1.000
_cell.angle_alpha   90.00
_cell.angle_beta   90.00
_cell.angle_gamma   90.00
#
_symmetry.space_group_name_H-M   'P 1'
#
loop_
_entity.id
_entity.type
_entity.pdbx_description
1 polymer ?
#
loop_
_entity_poly.entity_id
_entity_poly.type
_entity_poly.pdbx_seq_one_letter_code
_entity_poly.pdbx_strand_id
1 'polypeptide(L)'
;QYPSLTALLIQIVTWLTLLIFLSFFSIEIKLIEIVFYQGIFAGIVSYYFRMAVWWFFIHLFFSPALFTALTFNFPPLGYLAIFVLLILIYGSIHRTQVPLYPSSKAVANVVTTLFPKNKPFSLIDLGSGGGKLLTSISKLNLNGKFHGVEAAILPFLASKIRGFLSQSNCSFSWGNFWQYNLSSYDVVYAYLSPAPMNKLWKKAIQEMRPGSILISNTFMIPGV
;
A
#
# COMPACT_ATOMS: atom_id res chain seq x y z
N GLN A 1 16.38 3.47 10.87
CA GLN A 1 16.37 2.01 11.12
C GLN A 1 15.50 1.36 10.07
N TYR A 2 15.95 0.23 9.52
CA TYR A 2 15.19 -0.58 8.56
C TYR A 2 14.56 -1.76 9.31
N PRO A 3 13.30 -1.67 9.76
CA PRO A 3 12.69 -2.71 10.61
C PRO A 3 12.68 -4.09 9.95
N SER A 4 12.53 -4.15 8.64
CA SER A 4 12.56 -5.40 7.87
C SER A 4 13.92 -6.09 7.88
N LEU A 5 15.01 -5.32 7.80
CA LEU A 5 16.38 -5.86 7.89
C LEU A 5 16.65 -6.38 9.30
N THR A 6 16.25 -5.62 10.33
CA THR A 6 16.36 -6.06 11.73
C THR A 6 15.58 -7.36 11.96
N ALA A 7 14.36 -7.44 11.44
CA ALA A 7 13.53 -8.65 11.54
C ALA A 7 14.19 -9.86 10.86
N LEU A 8 14.76 -9.69 9.67
CA LEU A 8 15.50 -10.75 8.98
C LEU A 8 16.71 -11.23 9.79
N LEU A 9 17.48 -10.31 10.34
CA LEU A 9 18.64 -10.65 11.18
C LEU A 9 18.22 -11.40 12.45
N ILE A 10 17.12 -11.00 13.10
CA ILE A 10 16.57 -11.72 14.26
C ILE A 10 16.22 -13.16 13.86
N GLN A 11 15.55 -13.37 12.73
CA GLN A 11 15.23 -14.73 12.27
C GLN A 11 16.49 -15.57 12.06
N ILE A 12 17.48 -15.05 11.35
CA ILE A 12 18.73 -15.79 11.08
C ILE A 12 19.46 -16.12 12.38
N VAL A 13 19.67 -15.13 13.25
CA VAL A 13 20.42 -15.30 14.49
C VAL A 13 19.71 -16.27 15.43
N THR A 14 18.40 -16.15 15.61
CA THR A 14 17.65 -17.05 16.51
C THR A 14 17.61 -18.50 16.01
N TRP A 15 17.54 -18.73 14.69
CA TRP A 15 17.69 -20.06 14.12
C TRP A 15 19.10 -20.64 14.38
N LEU A 16 20.14 -19.89 14.08
CA LEU A 16 21.51 -20.34 14.31
C LEU A 16 21.76 -20.63 15.78
N THR A 17 21.35 -19.75 16.69
CA THR A 17 21.52 -19.94 18.13
C THR A 17 20.80 -21.19 18.62
N LEU A 18 19.54 -21.41 18.18
CA LEU A 18 18.77 -22.58 18.58
C LEU A 18 19.42 -23.89 18.07
N LEU A 19 19.83 -23.93 16.81
CA LEU A 19 20.46 -25.10 16.23
C LEU A 19 21.79 -25.45 16.90
N ILE A 20 22.64 -24.43 17.19
CA ILE A 20 23.90 -24.62 17.92
C ILE A 20 23.62 -25.15 19.34
N PHE A 21 22.63 -24.58 20.04
CA PHE A 21 22.26 -25.02 21.38
C PHE A 21 21.80 -26.49 21.39
N LEU A 22 20.89 -26.85 20.50
CA LEU A 22 20.38 -28.24 20.40
C LEU A 22 21.50 -29.24 20.06
N SER A 23 22.39 -28.86 19.15
CA SER A 23 23.55 -29.67 18.76
C SER A 23 24.55 -29.83 19.92
N PHE A 24 24.86 -28.77 20.65
CA PHE A 24 25.81 -28.80 21.76
C PHE A 24 25.35 -29.67 22.91
N PHE A 25 24.04 -29.64 23.23
CA PHE A 25 23.47 -30.43 24.31
C PHE A 25 22.92 -31.77 23.86
N SER A 26 23.07 -32.13 22.57
CA SER A 26 22.54 -33.38 21.98
C SER A 26 21.05 -33.60 22.30
N ILE A 27 20.25 -32.51 22.26
CA ILE A 27 18.81 -32.58 22.58
C ILE A 27 18.06 -33.04 21.34
N GLU A 28 17.38 -34.19 21.46
CA GLU A 28 16.50 -34.69 20.41
C GLU A 28 15.07 -34.19 20.65
N ILE A 29 14.58 -33.32 19.79
CA ILE A 29 13.20 -32.84 19.77
C ILE A 29 12.64 -32.87 18.35
N LYS A 30 11.32 -32.95 18.24
CA LYS A 30 10.64 -33.02 16.94
C LYS A 30 10.79 -31.70 16.20
N LEU A 31 10.90 -31.75 14.88
CA LEU A 31 11.05 -30.57 14.04
C LEU A 31 9.94 -29.53 14.28
N ILE A 32 8.71 -29.96 14.49
CA ILE A 32 7.58 -29.09 14.79
C ILE A 32 7.80 -28.30 16.10
N GLU A 33 8.36 -28.90 17.12
CA GLU A 33 8.65 -28.27 18.41
C GLU A 33 9.78 -27.23 18.25
N ILE A 34 10.82 -27.58 17.46
CA ILE A 34 11.91 -26.63 17.13
C ILE A 34 11.35 -25.36 16.50
N VAL A 35 10.45 -25.53 15.55
CA VAL A 35 9.82 -24.43 14.82
C VAL A 35 9.02 -23.51 15.74
N PHE A 36 8.29 -24.08 16.70
CA PHE A 36 7.55 -23.27 17.69
C PHE A 36 8.49 -22.56 18.68
N TYR A 37 9.50 -23.27 19.22
CA TYR A 37 10.48 -22.65 20.11
C TYR A 37 11.25 -21.52 19.43
N GLN A 38 11.61 -21.70 18.17
CA GLN A 38 12.28 -20.65 17.40
C GLN A 38 11.36 -19.42 17.23
N GLY A 39 10.08 -19.60 16.89
CA GLY A 39 9.13 -18.51 16.76
C GLY A 39 8.96 -17.69 18.05
N ILE A 40 8.83 -18.40 19.20
CA ILE A 40 8.76 -17.78 20.52
C ILE A 40 10.04 -17.00 20.82
N PHE A 41 11.21 -17.62 20.60
CA PHE A 41 12.50 -17.01 20.85
C PHE A 41 12.71 -15.75 19.99
N ALA A 42 12.42 -15.82 18.70
CA ALA A 42 12.49 -14.67 17.81
C ALA A 42 11.52 -13.53 18.21
N GLY A 43 10.31 -13.91 18.65
CA GLY A 43 9.34 -12.94 19.17
C GLY A 43 9.87 -12.21 20.41
N ILE A 44 10.42 -12.94 21.40
CA ILE A 44 11.02 -12.36 22.60
C ILE A 44 12.19 -11.45 22.25
N VAL A 45 13.08 -11.87 21.34
CA VAL A 45 14.22 -11.07 20.89
C VAL A 45 13.74 -9.78 20.23
N SER A 46 12.71 -9.83 19.39
CA SER A 46 12.14 -8.64 18.73
C SER A 46 11.58 -7.63 19.74
N TYR A 47 10.94 -8.12 20.80
CA TYR A 47 10.47 -7.26 21.91
C TYR A 47 11.63 -6.60 22.65
N TYR A 48 12.71 -7.34 22.90
CA TYR A 48 13.91 -6.81 23.57
C TYR A 48 14.60 -5.73 22.72
N PHE A 49 14.60 -5.86 21.40
CA PHE A 49 15.09 -4.83 20.46
C PHE A 49 14.11 -3.66 20.27
N ARG A 50 13.07 -3.56 21.10
CA ARG A 50 12.06 -2.49 21.08
C ARG A 50 11.39 -2.31 19.70
N MET A 51 11.21 -3.40 18.98
CA MET A 51 10.39 -3.38 17.76
C MET A 51 8.92 -3.17 18.13
N ALA A 52 8.12 -2.63 17.21
CA ALA A 52 6.68 -2.48 17.45
C ALA A 52 6.03 -3.83 17.80
N VAL A 53 5.07 -3.85 18.73
CA VAL A 53 4.48 -5.07 19.31
C VAL A 53 4.00 -6.10 18.26
N TRP A 54 3.52 -5.64 17.13
CA TRP A 54 3.08 -6.52 16.03
C TRP A 54 4.20 -7.37 15.41
N TRP A 55 5.49 -6.95 15.51
CA TRP A 55 6.62 -7.76 15.10
C TRP A 55 6.78 -9.03 15.94
N PHE A 56 6.41 -8.99 17.22
CA PHE A 56 6.38 -10.17 18.07
C PHE A 56 5.52 -11.27 17.45
N PHE A 57 4.30 -10.93 17.03
CA PHE A 57 3.39 -11.90 16.41
C PHE A 57 3.87 -12.35 15.03
N ILE A 58 4.48 -11.47 14.25
CA ILE A 58 5.09 -11.86 12.97
C ILE A 58 6.18 -12.90 13.21
N HIS A 59 7.09 -12.68 14.15
CA HIS A 59 8.15 -13.63 14.45
C HIS A 59 7.61 -14.94 15.01
N LEU A 60 6.63 -14.87 15.93
CA LEU A 60 6.01 -16.04 16.53
C LEU A 60 5.40 -16.99 15.49
N PHE A 61 4.72 -16.45 14.51
CA PHE A 61 4.00 -17.24 13.50
C PHE A 61 4.81 -17.51 12.23
N PHE A 62 5.91 -16.80 11.98
CA PHE A 62 6.66 -16.91 10.73
C PHE A 62 7.17 -18.33 10.47
N SER A 63 7.92 -18.90 11.41
CA SER A 63 8.48 -20.24 11.25
C SER A 63 7.44 -21.37 11.24
N PRO A 64 6.41 -21.37 12.12
CA PRO A 64 5.28 -22.29 12.00
C PRO A 64 4.53 -22.19 10.67
N ALA A 65 4.28 -20.98 10.18
CA ALA A 65 3.62 -20.76 8.90
C ALA A 65 4.46 -21.26 7.73
N LEU A 66 5.77 -21.01 7.76
CA LEU A 66 6.70 -21.50 6.75
C LEU A 66 6.77 -23.04 6.75
N PHE A 67 6.88 -23.64 7.93
CA PHE A 67 6.87 -25.11 8.06
C PHE A 67 5.57 -25.71 7.50
N THR A 68 4.43 -25.15 7.87
CA THR A 68 3.12 -25.59 7.36
C THR A 68 3.06 -25.43 5.84
N ALA A 69 3.51 -24.29 5.29
CA ALA A 69 3.53 -24.05 3.85
C ALA A 69 4.41 -25.07 3.10
N LEU A 70 5.55 -25.46 3.68
CA LEU A 70 6.46 -26.45 3.08
C LEU A 70 5.94 -27.90 3.19
N THR A 71 5.15 -28.21 4.24
CA THR A 71 4.52 -29.53 4.40
C THR A 71 3.25 -29.70 3.56
N PHE A 72 2.60 -28.60 3.20
CA PHE A 72 1.53 -28.63 2.22
C PHE A 72 2.11 -28.92 0.83
N ASN A 73 1.65 -29.98 0.18
CA ASN A 73 2.00 -30.29 -1.21
C ASN A 73 1.41 -29.27 -2.20
N PHE A 74 1.64 -27.98 -1.93
CA PHE A 74 1.20 -26.93 -2.82
C PHE A 74 2.15 -26.84 -4.02
N PRO A 75 1.63 -26.85 -5.26
CA PRO A 75 2.48 -26.91 -6.43
C PRO A 75 3.39 -25.69 -6.50
N PRO A 76 4.68 -25.84 -6.87
CA PRO A 76 5.62 -24.71 -6.97
C PRO A 76 5.11 -23.54 -7.85
N LEU A 77 4.36 -23.87 -8.90
CA LEU A 77 3.71 -22.88 -9.76
C LEU A 77 2.70 -22.00 -9.01
N GLY A 78 2.05 -22.55 -7.97
CA GLY A 78 1.13 -21.79 -7.11
C GLY A 78 1.85 -20.74 -6.27
N TYR A 79 3.01 -21.07 -5.69
CA TYR A 79 3.84 -20.08 -4.98
C TYR A 79 4.32 -18.97 -5.92
N LEU A 80 4.75 -19.33 -7.13
CA LEU A 80 5.12 -18.37 -8.16
C LEU A 80 3.95 -17.46 -8.53
N ALA A 81 2.75 -18.01 -8.70
CA ALA A 81 1.56 -17.24 -9.03
C ALA A 81 1.20 -16.24 -7.92
N ILE A 82 1.26 -16.66 -6.64
CA ILE A 82 1.06 -15.77 -5.50
C ILE A 82 2.11 -14.68 -5.46
N PHE A 83 3.39 -15.02 -5.68
CA PHE A 83 4.48 -14.05 -5.71
C PHE A 83 4.30 -13.00 -6.81
N VAL A 84 3.98 -13.44 -8.03
CA VAL A 84 3.68 -12.54 -9.16
C VAL A 84 2.48 -11.66 -8.84
N LEU A 85 1.42 -12.22 -8.26
CA LEU A 85 0.23 -11.46 -7.82
C LEU A 85 0.61 -10.36 -6.83
N LEU A 86 1.43 -10.66 -5.83
CA LEU A 86 1.91 -9.68 -4.86
C LEU A 86 2.75 -8.58 -5.52
N ILE A 87 3.61 -8.92 -6.48
CA ILE A 87 4.37 -7.92 -7.25
C ILE A 87 3.42 -7.02 -8.05
N LEU A 88 2.40 -7.56 -8.69
CA LEU A 88 1.44 -6.79 -9.48
C LEU A 88 0.59 -5.83 -8.62
N ILE A 89 0.35 -6.16 -7.35
CA ILE A 89 -0.38 -5.31 -6.40
C ILE A 89 0.56 -4.29 -5.75
N TYR A 90 1.70 -4.74 -5.24
CA TYR A 90 2.54 -3.97 -4.33
C TYR A 90 3.87 -3.47 -4.93
N GLY A 91 4.26 -3.95 -6.11
CA GLY A 91 5.56 -3.64 -6.71
C GLY A 91 5.80 -2.14 -6.98
N SER A 92 4.74 -1.35 -7.11
CA SER A 92 4.86 0.11 -7.27
C SER A 92 5.22 0.83 -5.96
N ILE A 93 4.95 0.25 -4.78
CA ILE A 93 5.16 0.89 -3.48
C ILE A 93 6.62 1.29 -3.28
N HIS A 94 7.56 0.47 -3.76
CA HIS A 94 8.99 0.78 -3.67
C HIS A 94 9.35 2.12 -4.36
N ARG A 95 8.68 2.45 -5.47
CA ARG A 95 8.92 3.69 -6.23
C ARG A 95 8.05 4.85 -5.75
N THR A 96 6.81 4.58 -5.41
CA THR A 96 5.83 5.62 -5.04
C THR A 96 5.86 5.97 -3.56
N GLN A 97 6.36 5.07 -2.72
CA GLN A 97 6.31 5.12 -1.25
C GLN A 97 4.88 5.27 -0.71
N VAL A 98 3.89 4.87 -1.49
CA VAL A 98 2.47 4.97 -1.14
C VAL A 98 1.86 3.58 -1.09
N PRO A 99 1.48 3.09 0.10
CA PRO A 99 0.66 1.89 0.23
C PRO A 99 -0.74 2.07 -0.37
N LEU A 100 -1.40 0.98 -0.66
CA LEU A 100 -2.77 1.02 -1.17
C LEU A 100 -3.76 1.40 -0.05
N TYR A 101 -4.28 2.62 -0.09
CA TYR A 101 -5.30 3.11 0.83
C TYR A 101 -6.68 3.19 0.12
N PRO A 102 -7.63 2.32 0.47
CA PRO A 102 -8.96 2.39 -0.12
C PRO A 102 -9.77 3.54 0.50
N SER A 103 -10.20 4.50 -0.31
CA SER A 103 -11.11 5.56 0.12
C SER A 103 -12.51 5.02 0.40
N SER A 104 -13.15 5.53 1.46
CA SER A 104 -14.53 5.18 1.83
C SER A 104 -15.55 5.98 1.03
N LYS A 105 -16.82 5.51 1.01
CA LYS A 105 -17.94 6.30 0.43
C LYS A 105 -18.17 7.62 1.18
N ALA A 106 -17.92 7.65 2.49
CA ALA A 106 -18.07 8.86 3.30
C ALA A 106 -17.11 9.97 2.81
N VAL A 107 -15.87 9.63 2.46
CA VAL A 107 -14.89 10.57 1.88
C VAL A 107 -15.41 11.14 0.56
N ALA A 108 -16.02 10.32 -0.30
CA ALA A 108 -16.58 10.81 -1.56
C ALA A 108 -17.64 11.92 -1.32
N ASN A 109 -18.54 11.73 -0.36
CA ASN A 109 -19.56 12.72 -0.02
C ASN A 109 -18.95 14.03 0.49
N VAL A 110 -17.95 13.97 1.37
CA VAL A 110 -17.27 15.16 1.89
C VAL A 110 -16.51 15.88 0.79
N VAL A 111 -15.74 15.15 -0.02
CA VAL A 111 -14.93 15.74 -1.10
C VAL A 111 -15.79 16.47 -2.12
N THR A 112 -17.00 15.95 -2.44
CA THR A 112 -17.91 16.62 -3.39
C THR A 112 -18.41 17.97 -2.91
N THR A 113 -18.44 18.25 -1.61
CA THR A 113 -18.84 19.58 -1.10
C THR A 113 -17.82 20.66 -1.39
N LEU A 114 -16.58 20.29 -1.68
CA LEU A 114 -15.46 21.21 -1.99
C LEU A 114 -15.39 21.56 -3.48
N PHE A 115 -16.17 20.92 -4.33
CA PHE A 115 -16.07 21.11 -5.77
C PHE A 115 -16.69 22.43 -6.22
N PRO A 116 -16.21 22.98 -7.37
CA PRO A 116 -16.85 24.12 -8.00
C PRO A 116 -18.32 23.84 -8.28
N LYS A 117 -19.21 24.73 -7.79
CA LYS A 117 -20.66 24.62 -8.02
C LYS A 117 -21.01 25.27 -9.36
N ASN A 118 -21.95 24.67 -10.07
CA ASN A 118 -22.59 25.22 -11.28
C ASN A 118 -21.66 25.49 -12.47
N LYS A 119 -20.47 24.91 -12.51
CA LYS A 119 -19.56 24.97 -13.68
C LYS A 119 -18.88 23.63 -13.92
N PRO A 120 -18.54 23.31 -15.18
CA PRO A 120 -17.69 22.16 -15.47
C PRO A 120 -16.35 22.30 -14.79
N PHE A 121 -15.78 21.17 -14.33
CA PHE A 121 -14.45 21.13 -13.73
C PHE A 121 -13.75 19.81 -14.07
N SER A 122 -12.46 19.80 -13.90
CA SER A 122 -11.59 18.64 -14.08
C SER A 122 -10.92 18.25 -12.76
N LEU A 123 -10.95 16.95 -12.45
CA LEU A 123 -10.34 16.41 -11.25
C LEU A 123 -9.35 15.29 -11.62
N ILE A 124 -8.16 15.34 -10.99
CA ILE A 124 -7.21 14.23 -11.01
C ILE A 124 -7.06 13.62 -9.61
N ASP A 125 -7.06 12.27 -9.54
CA ASP A 125 -6.78 11.47 -8.35
C ASP A 125 -5.39 10.83 -8.49
N LEU A 126 -4.46 11.27 -7.64
CA LEU A 126 -3.05 10.85 -7.65
C LEU A 126 -2.89 9.56 -6.81
N GLY A 127 -2.76 8.42 -7.48
CA GLY A 127 -2.77 7.11 -6.83
C GLY A 127 -4.20 6.61 -6.62
N SER A 128 -4.99 6.57 -7.70
CA SER A 128 -6.44 6.31 -7.66
C SER A 128 -6.82 4.87 -7.23
N GLY A 129 -5.84 3.98 -7.04
CA GLY A 129 -6.07 2.59 -6.68
C GLY A 129 -7.05 1.91 -7.63
N GLY A 130 -8.03 1.19 -7.07
CA GLY A 130 -9.09 0.54 -7.85
C GLY A 130 -10.22 1.48 -8.32
N GLY A 131 -10.04 2.81 -8.31
CA GLY A 131 -10.97 3.79 -8.87
C GLY A 131 -12.30 3.98 -8.11
N LYS A 132 -12.40 3.44 -6.88
CA LYS A 132 -13.65 3.47 -6.11
C LYS A 132 -14.10 4.90 -5.77
N LEU A 133 -13.17 5.77 -5.40
CA LEU A 133 -13.46 7.16 -5.08
C LEU A 133 -14.03 7.89 -6.30
N LEU A 134 -13.30 7.89 -7.41
CA LEU A 134 -13.70 8.61 -8.61
C LEU A 134 -15.03 8.14 -9.17
N THR A 135 -15.25 6.82 -9.24
CA THR A 135 -16.53 6.28 -9.71
C THR A 135 -17.70 6.60 -8.76
N SER A 136 -17.44 6.77 -7.46
CA SER A 136 -18.47 7.23 -6.51
C SER A 136 -18.77 8.71 -6.68
N ILE A 137 -17.74 9.55 -6.84
CA ILE A 137 -17.88 11.00 -7.05
C ILE A 137 -18.57 11.30 -8.38
N SER A 138 -18.22 10.59 -9.45
CA SER A 138 -18.78 10.82 -10.78
C SER A 138 -20.29 10.58 -10.85
N LYS A 139 -20.82 9.69 -10.01
CA LYS A 139 -22.26 9.46 -9.87
C LYS A 139 -23.00 10.59 -9.15
N LEU A 140 -22.29 11.31 -8.29
CA LEU A 140 -22.82 12.44 -7.51
C LEU A 140 -22.69 13.77 -8.27
N ASN A 141 -21.80 13.83 -9.26
CA ASN A 141 -21.45 15.08 -9.92
C ASN A 141 -21.19 14.89 -11.42
N LEU A 142 -22.25 15.07 -12.21
CA LEU A 142 -22.24 14.79 -13.66
C LEU A 142 -21.43 15.84 -14.47
N ASN A 143 -21.16 17.03 -13.93
CA ASN A 143 -20.46 18.10 -14.62
C ASN A 143 -18.93 18.01 -14.51
N GLY A 144 -18.41 17.03 -13.76
CA GLY A 144 -16.98 16.82 -13.60
C GLY A 144 -16.38 15.90 -14.67
N LYS A 145 -15.13 16.15 -15.05
CA LYS A 145 -14.26 15.21 -15.77
C LYS A 145 -13.30 14.61 -14.76
N PHE A 146 -13.28 13.29 -14.63
CA PHE A 146 -12.52 12.59 -13.59
C PHE A 146 -11.42 11.75 -14.21
N HIS A 147 -10.20 11.97 -13.75
CA HIS A 147 -9.03 11.24 -14.20
C HIS A 147 -8.30 10.61 -13.01
N GLY A 148 -8.10 9.29 -13.04
CA GLY A 148 -7.33 8.55 -12.04
C GLY A 148 -6.00 8.08 -12.62
N VAL A 149 -4.91 8.27 -11.88
CA VAL A 149 -3.59 7.77 -12.24
C VAL A 149 -3.15 6.74 -11.21
N GLU A 150 -2.78 5.53 -11.67
CA GLU A 150 -2.36 4.45 -10.79
C GLU A 150 -1.10 3.77 -11.32
N ALA A 151 -0.12 3.57 -10.44
CA ALA A 151 1.17 2.98 -10.79
C ALA A 151 1.16 1.43 -10.71
N ALA A 152 0.33 0.85 -9.83
CA ALA A 152 0.21 -0.59 -9.68
C ALA A 152 -0.74 -1.18 -10.74
N ILE A 153 -0.30 -2.24 -11.41
CA ILE A 153 -1.00 -2.81 -12.57
C ILE A 153 -2.37 -3.34 -12.19
N LEU A 154 -2.49 -4.15 -11.15
CA LEU A 154 -3.78 -4.75 -10.78
C LEU A 154 -4.80 -3.73 -10.26
N PRO A 155 -4.47 -2.79 -9.38
CA PRO A 155 -5.36 -1.70 -9.03
C PRO A 155 -5.79 -0.88 -10.24
N PHE A 156 -4.88 -0.57 -11.17
CA PHE A 156 -5.23 0.12 -12.42
C PHE A 156 -6.25 -0.68 -13.24
N LEU A 157 -6.03 -1.97 -13.47
CA LEU A 157 -6.97 -2.83 -14.22
C LEU A 157 -8.32 -2.88 -13.52
N ALA A 158 -8.34 -3.00 -12.19
CA ALA A 158 -9.55 -2.96 -11.40
C ALA A 158 -10.30 -1.62 -11.56
N SER A 159 -9.57 -0.49 -11.65
CA SER A 159 -10.18 0.82 -11.89
C SER A 159 -10.83 0.94 -13.27
N LYS A 160 -10.19 0.40 -14.31
CA LYS A 160 -10.76 0.34 -15.68
C LYS A 160 -12.04 -0.48 -15.72
N ILE A 161 -12.02 -1.69 -15.14
CA ILE A 161 -13.20 -2.56 -15.06
C ILE A 161 -14.33 -1.86 -14.28
N ARG A 162 -14.02 -1.26 -13.13
CA ARG A 162 -14.98 -0.54 -12.31
C ARG A 162 -15.58 0.65 -13.05
N GLY A 163 -14.77 1.44 -13.74
CA GLY A 163 -15.22 2.57 -14.56
C GLY A 163 -16.20 2.12 -15.64
N PHE A 164 -15.88 1.05 -16.35
CA PHE A 164 -16.73 0.44 -17.37
C PHE A 164 -18.06 -0.06 -16.79
N LEU A 165 -18.02 -0.89 -15.74
CA LEU A 165 -19.21 -1.46 -15.11
C LEU A 165 -20.11 -0.41 -14.47
N SER A 166 -19.55 0.70 -13.98
CA SER A 166 -20.31 1.78 -13.36
C SER A 166 -20.84 2.80 -14.37
N GLN A 167 -20.52 2.66 -15.66
CA GLN A 167 -20.85 3.62 -16.73
C GLN A 167 -20.46 5.05 -16.34
N SER A 168 -19.32 5.18 -15.64
CA SER A 168 -18.85 6.47 -15.16
C SER A 168 -18.05 7.23 -16.22
N ASN A 169 -18.11 8.55 -16.19
CA ASN A 169 -17.28 9.43 -17.05
C ASN A 169 -15.82 9.56 -16.53
N CYS A 170 -15.33 8.54 -15.81
CA CYS A 170 -13.98 8.48 -15.30
C CYS A 170 -13.02 7.91 -16.36
N SER A 171 -11.89 8.55 -16.52
CA SER A 171 -10.75 8.00 -17.26
C SER A 171 -9.68 7.51 -16.27
N PHE A 172 -9.03 6.39 -16.62
CA PHE A 172 -7.95 5.84 -15.79
C PHE A 172 -6.73 5.61 -16.66
N SER A 173 -5.56 6.02 -16.15
CA SER A 173 -4.26 5.85 -16.78
C SER A 173 -3.31 5.07 -15.87
N TRP A 174 -2.59 4.13 -16.46
CA TRP A 174 -1.49 3.47 -15.78
C TRP A 174 -0.24 4.33 -15.89
N GLY A 175 0.39 4.63 -14.78
CA GLY A 175 1.61 5.42 -14.80
C GLY A 175 1.97 6.05 -13.47
N ASN A 176 3.04 6.83 -13.51
CA ASN A 176 3.54 7.57 -12.37
C ASN A 176 2.91 8.98 -12.36
N PHE A 177 2.12 9.29 -11.35
CA PHE A 177 1.44 10.59 -11.24
C PHE A 177 2.41 11.79 -11.19
N TRP A 178 3.67 11.60 -10.85
CA TRP A 178 4.68 12.66 -10.90
C TRP A 178 4.92 13.24 -12.30
N GLN A 179 4.59 12.48 -13.34
CA GLN A 179 4.76 12.88 -14.75
C GLN A 179 3.58 13.69 -15.30
N TYR A 180 2.48 13.75 -14.55
CA TYR A 180 1.29 14.48 -14.98
C TYR A 180 1.38 15.96 -14.60
N ASN A 181 1.04 16.83 -15.54
CA ASN A 181 0.98 18.28 -15.31
C ASN A 181 -0.32 18.64 -14.59
N LEU A 182 -0.21 19.22 -13.40
CA LEU A 182 -1.36 19.57 -12.58
C LEU A 182 -2.11 20.83 -13.06
N SER A 183 -1.51 21.63 -13.95
CA SER A 183 -2.15 22.84 -14.49
C SER A 183 -3.43 22.58 -15.29
N SER A 184 -3.62 21.34 -15.77
CA SER A 184 -4.80 20.95 -16.54
C SER A 184 -6.02 20.64 -15.68
N TYR A 185 -5.90 20.69 -14.36
CA TYR A 185 -6.95 20.26 -13.44
C TYR A 185 -7.38 21.38 -12.50
N ASP A 186 -8.68 21.46 -12.23
CA ASP A 186 -9.26 22.39 -11.27
C ASP A 186 -9.19 21.84 -9.85
N VAL A 187 -9.22 20.51 -9.72
CA VAL A 187 -9.13 19.81 -8.44
C VAL A 187 -8.08 18.70 -8.53
N VAL A 188 -7.14 18.70 -7.61
CA VAL A 188 -6.14 17.63 -7.43
C VAL A 188 -6.45 16.93 -6.11
N TYR A 189 -6.75 15.66 -6.17
CA TYR A 189 -6.97 14.84 -4.97
C TYR A 189 -5.80 13.90 -4.74
N ALA A 190 -5.39 13.74 -3.49
CA ALA A 190 -4.33 12.87 -3.06
C ALA A 190 -4.68 12.15 -1.75
N TYR A 191 -4.61 10.82 -1.76
CA TYR A 191 -4.62 10.00 -0.55
C TYR A 191 -3.35 9.17 -0.52
N LEU A 192 -2.26 9.82 -0.19
CA LEU A 192 -0.91 9.28 -0.23
C LEU A 192 -0.38 9.07 1.20
N SER A 193 0.83 8.49 1.32
CA SER A 193 1.55 8.44 2.60
C SER A 193 2.18 9.81 2.95
N PRO A 194 2.67 10.02 4.18
CA PRO A 194 3.36 11.26 4.54
C PRO A 194 4.62 11.53 3.71
N ALA A 195 5.30 10.47 3.24
CA ALA A 195 6.61 10.58 2.59
C ALA A 195 6.62 11.49 1.34
N PRO A 196 5.69 11.40 0.37
CA PRO A 196 5.69 12.24 -0.81
C PRO A 196 5.07 13.64 -0.61
N MET A 197 4.47 13.96 0.55
CA MET A 197 3.65 15.17 0.71
C MET A 197 4.41 16.48 0.48
N ASN A 198 5.64 16.60 0.99
CA ASN A 198 6.48 17.78 0.73
C ASN A 198 6.80 17.97 -0.76
N LYS A 199 7.05 16.87 -1.47
CA LYS A 199 7.31 16.89 -2.91
C LYS A 199 6.04 17.25 -3.69
N LEU A 200 4.90 16.71 -3.27
CA LEU A 200 3.59 17.02 -3.87
C LEU A 200 3.26 18.50 -3.70
N TRP A 201 3.50 19.08 -2.54
CA TRP A 201 3.27 20.49 -2.29
C TRP A 201 4.10 21.40 -3.21
N LYS A 202 5.41 21.10 -3.34
CA LYS A 202 6.27 21.84 -4.27
C LYS A 202 5.76 21.78 -5.71
N LYS A 203 5.35 20.58 -6.16
CA LYS A 203 4.76 20.40 -7.49
C LYS A 203 3.44 21.17 -7.65
N ALA A 204 2.58 21.15 -6.62
CA ALA A 204 1.31 21.87 -6.66
C ALA A 204 1.50 23.38 -6.78
N ILE A 205 2.41 23.97 -5.99
CA ILE A 205 2.73 25.41 -6.08
C ILE A 205 3.27 25.78 -7.47
N GLN A 206 4.09 24.92 -8.08
CA GLN A 206 4.71 25.21 -9.37
C GLN A 206 3.76 25.04 -10.55
N GLU A 207 2.81 24.12 -10.47
CA GLU A 207 2.03 23.72 -11.65
C GLU A 207 0.54 24.08 -11.55
N MET A 208 -0.06 24.12 -10.36
CA MET A 208 -1.49 24.37 -10.23
C MET A 208 -1.84 25.83 -10.54
N ARG A 209 -2.97 26.02 -11.21
CA ARG A 209 -3.46 27.35 -11.57
C ARG A 209 -4.05 28.08 -10.35
N PRO A 210 -4.01 29.41 -10.30
CA PRO A 210 -4.75 30.19 -9.31
C PRO A 210 -6.24 29.79 -9.30
N GLY A 211 -6.80 29.56 -8.12
CA GLY A 211 -8.19 29.15 -7.94
C GLY A 211 -8.44 27.64 -8.07
N SER A 212 -7.44 26.82 -8.39
CA SER A 212 -7.53 25.36 -8.28
C SER A 212 -7.38 24.89 -6.82
N ILE A 213 -7.83 23.68 -6.54
CA ILE A 213 -7.91 23.12 -5.19
C ILE A 213 -7.06 21.85 -5.09
N LEU A 214 -6.16 21.80 -4.11
CA LEU A 214 -5.47 20.57 -3.70
C LEU A 214 -6.16 20.00 -2.46
N ILE A 215 -6.65 18.76 -2.56
CA ILE A 215 -7.29 18.01 -1.47
C ILE A 215 -6.35 16.90 -1.04
N SER A 216 -5.85 16.99 0.19
CA SER A 216 -5.08 15.91 0.80
C SER A 216 -5.94 15.18 1.84
N ASN A 217 -6.18 13.89 1.62
CA ASN A 217 -6.93 13.07 2.56
C ASN A 217 -6.00 12.48 3.62
N THR A 218 -6.34 12.66 4.91
CA THR A 218 -5.69 12.11 6.10
C THR A 218 -4.31 12.73 6.41
N PHE A 219 -3.44 12.91 5.42
CA PHE A 219 -2.07 13.36 5.65
C PHE A 219 -1.93 14.84 5.34
N MET A 220 -1.57 15.60 6.37
CA MET A 220 -1.33 17.04 6.23
C MET A 220 -0.06 17.31 5.42
N ILE A 221 -0.07 18.43 4.72
CA ILE A 221 1.12 18.98 4.09
C ILE A 221 1.91 19.72 5.16
N PRO A 222 3.17 19.35 5.43
CA PRO A 222 3.97 20.01 6.45
C PRO A 222 4.15 21.50 6.15
N GLY A 223 3.82 22.36 7.12
CA GLY A 223 4.00 23.81 7.01
C GLY A 223 2.91 24.58 6.23
N VAL A 224 1.77 23.92 6.00
CA VAL A 224 0.59 24.55 5.35
C VAL A 224 -0.62 24.49 6.26
#